data_b522c5dbb9814e8aa54b81b75b9faa59
#
_entry.id   b522c5dbb9814e8aa54b81b75b9faa59
#
_cell.length_a   1.000
_cell.length_b   1.000
_cell.length_c   1.000
_cell.angle_alpha   90.00
_cell.angle_beta   90.00
_cell.angle_gamma   90.00
#
_symmetry.space_group_name_H-M   'P 1'
#
loop_
_entity.id
_entity.type
_entity.pdbx_description
1 polymer ?
#
loop_
_entity_poly.entity_id
_entity_poly.type
_entity_poly.pdbx_seq_one_letter_code
_entity_poly.pdbx_strand_id
1 'polypeptide(L)' 'MICIKADIPKELNEIDDELKAVYHGKDTVCFFILKTRELRNKFIEETKGMNKSEREKVYEVYNSK' A
#
# COMPACT_ATOMS: atom_id res chain seq x y z
N MET A 1 6.81 -0.21 0.53
CA MET A 1 5.86 -1.23 0.04
C MET A 1 6.30 -2.62 0.49
N ILE A 2 5.37 -3.41 0.97
CA ILE A 2 5.64 -4.78 1.43
C ILE A 2 4.72 -5.73 0.66
N CYS A 3 5.30 -6.66 -0.07
CA CYS A 3 4.54 -7.66 -0.81
C CYS A 3 4.77 -9.05 -0.23
N ILE A 4 3.69 -9.79 -0.01
CA ILE A 4 3.70 -11.06 0.71
C ILE A 4 3.07 -12.16 -0.13
N LYS A 5 3.69 -13.34 -0.15
CA LYS A 5 3.16 -14.51 -0.86
C LYS A 5 2.51 -15.53 0.07
N ALA A 6 2.69 -15.36 1.36
CA ALA A 6 2.20 -16.31 2.36
C ALA A 6 1.34 -15.57 3.41
N ASP A 7 1.35 -16.05 4.63
CA ASP A 7 0.58 -15.43 5.70
C ASP A 7 1.03 -14.01 5.99
N ILE A 8 0.08 -13.15 6.33
CA ILE A 8 0.35 -11.76 6.66
C ILE A 8 1.11 -11.68 7.98
N PRO A 9 2.29 -11.02 8.02
CA PRO A 9 3.02 -10.84 9.27
C PRO A 9 2.19 -10.09 10.31
N LYS A 10 2.39 -10.46 11.56
CA LYS A 10 1.65 -9.87 12.68
C LYS A 10 1.83 -8.35 12.73
N GLU A 11 3.02 -7.87 12.41
CA GLU A 11 3.32 -6.44 12.43
C GLU A 11 2.42 -5.65 11.47
N LEU A 12 2.10 -6.23 10.31
CA LEU A 12 1.20 -5.58 9.36
C LEU A 12 -0.24 -5.58 9.85
N ASN A 13 -0.64 -6.63 10.57
CA ASN A 13 -1.98 -6.67 11.14
C ASN A 13 -2.18 -5.66 12.27
N GLU A 14 -1.11 -5.30 12.96
CA GLU A 14 -1.16 -4.33 14.05
C GLU A 14 -1.23 -2.89 13.56
N ILE A 15 -0.90 -2.64 12.30
CA ILE A 15 -1.00 -1.30 11.74
C ILE A 15 -2.48 -0.96 11.50
N ASP A 16 -2.87 0.26 11.84
CA ASP A 16 -4.23 0.75 11.65
C ASP A 16 -4.67 0.57 10.18
N ASP A 17 -5.83 -0.05 9.98
CA ASP A 17 -6.37 -0.28 8.64
C ASP A 17 -6.58 1.03 7.87
N GLU A 18 -6.80 2.13 8.57
CA GLU A 18 -6.97 3.43 7.93
C GLU A 18 -5.69 3.94 7.29
N LEU A 19 -4.55 3.41 7.69
CA LEU A 19 -3.24 3.82 7.17
C LEU A 19 -2.70 2.88 6.12
N LYS A 20 -3.37 1.78 5.86
CA LYS A 20 -2.93 0.76 4.90
C LYS A 20 -3.73 0.79 3.63
N ALA A 21 -3.05 0.73 2.49
CA ALA A 21 -3.67 0.45 1.20
C ALA A 21 -3.24 -0.95 0.80
N VAL A 22 -4.19 -1.85 0.53
CA VAL A 22 -3.91 -3.25 0.23
C VAL A 22 -4.30 -3.55 -1.21
N TYR A 23 -3.38 -4.11 -1.97
CA TYR A 23 -3.61 -4.50 -3.34
C TYR A 23 -3.33 -5.98 -3.53
N HIS A 24 -4.30 -6.70 -4.07
CA HIS A 24 -4.20 -8.13 -4.32
C HIS A 24 -3.71 -8.39 -5.74
N GLY A 25 -2.59 -9.12 -5.86
CA GLY A 25 -2.11 -9.60 -7.13
C GLY A 25 -2.47 -11.07 -7.30
N LYS A 26 -1.97 -11.71 -8.38
CA LYS A 26 -2.21 -13.12 -8.63
C LYS A 26 -1.63 -14.01 -7.53
N ASP A 27 -0.40 -13.72 -7.15
CA ASP A 27 0.35 -14.56 -6.20
C ASP A 27 0.79 -13.81 -4.95
N THR A 28 0.51 -12.51 -4.88
CA THR A 28 0.98 -11.68 -3.77
C THR A 28 -0.06 -10.68 -3.33
N VAL A 29 0.08 -10.24 -2.08
CA VAL A 29 -0.68 -9.12 -1.53
C VAL A 29 0.32 -8.05 -1.15
N CYS A 30 0.14 -6.84 -1.68
CA CYS A 30 1.06 -5.73 -1.42
C CYS A 30 0.42 -4.70 -0.51
N PHE A 31 1.17 -4.27 0.50
CA PHE A 31 0.75 -3.29 1.48
C PHE A 31 1.51 -1.98 1.29
N PHE A 32 0.78 -0.88 1.25
CA PHE A 32 1.34 0.47 1.18
C PHE A 32 0.93 1.19 2.45
N ILE A 33 1.91 1.59 3.25
CA ILE A 33 1.67 2.21 4.55
C ILE A 33 1.86 3.71 4.44
N LEU A 34 0.82 4.48 4.73
CA LEU A 34 0.84 5.94 4.65
C LEU A 34 0.81 6.54 6.06
N LYS A 35 1.18 7.80 6.16
CA LYS A 35 1.28 8.48 7.46
C LYS A 35 -0.07 8.92 8.03
N THR A 36 -1.02 9.23 7.16
CA THR A 36 -2.34 9.66 7.57
C THR A 36 -3.43 8.99 6.73
N ARG A 37 -4.64 9.03 7.25
CA ARG A 37 -5.80 8.50 6.54
C ARG A 37 -6.04 9.26 5.23
N GLU A 38 -5.88 10.57 5.26
CA GLU A 38 -6.07 11.39 4.06
C GLU A 38 -5.08 11.03 2.97
N LEU A 39 -3.82 10.81 3.34
CA LEU A 39 -2.80 10.39 2.40
C LEU A 39 -3.12 9.00 1.84
N ARG A 40 -3.57 8.09 2.68
CA ARG A 40 -3.96 6.76 2.25
C ARG A 40 -5.11 6.81 1.24
N ASN A 41 -6.14 7.60 1.52
CA ASN A 41 -7.27 7.74 0.62
C ASN A 41 -6.86 8.38 -0.71
N LYS A 42 -6.01 9.39 -0.64
CA LYS A 42 -5.49 10.05 -1.84
C LYS A 42 -4.65 9.09 -2.68
N PHE A 43 -3.82 8.29 -2.01
CA PHE A 43 -2.99 7.30 -2.68
C PHE A 43 -3.85 6.30 -3.45
N ILE A 44 -4.92 5.80 -2.82
CA ILE A 44 -5.83 4.85 -3.45
C ILE A 44 -6.48 5.48 -4.69
N GLU A 45 -6.93 6.72 -4.58
CA GLU A 45 -7.58 7.42 -5.71
C GLU A 45 -6.60 7.63 -6.86
N GLU A 46 -5.38 8.07 -6.56
CA GLU A 46 -4.39 8.33 -7.59
C GLU A 46 -3.86 7.08 -8.28
N THR A 47 -3.90 5.94 -7.59
CA THR A 47 -3.36 4.69 -8.13
C THR A 47 -4.41 3.78 -8.74
N LYS A 48 -5.65 4.21 -8.85
CA LYS A 48 -6.70 3.43 -9.50
C LYS A 48 -6.29 3.12 -10.94
N GLY A 49 -6.38 1.85 -11.30
CA GLY A 49 -6.05 1.41 -12.66
C GLY A 49 -4.56 1.33 -12.97
N MET A 50 -3.70 1.70 -12.03
CA MET A 50 -2.25 1.59 -12.23
C MET A 50 -1.75 0.18 -11.99
N ASN A 51 -0.65 -0.18 -12.67
CA ASN A 51 0.01 -1.44 -12.39
C ASN A 51 0.93 -1.30 -11.18
N LYS A 52 1.56 -2.41 -10.77
CA LYS A 52 2.42 -2.44 -9.59
C LYS A 52 3.57 -1.43 -9.67
N SER A 53 4.25 -1.37 -10.82
CA SER A 53 5.39 -0.46 -10.99
C SER A 53 4.99 1.00 -10.85
N GLU A 54 3.85 1.35 -11.41
CA GLU A 54 3.35 2.71 -11.32
C GLU A 54 2.96 3.07 -9.89
N ARG A 55 2.33 2.14 -9.17
CA ARG A 55 1.98 2.35 -7.76
C ARG A 55 3.21 2.56 -6.89
N GLU A 56 4.28 1.79 -7.15
CA GLU A 56 5.53 1.93 -6.42
C GLU A 56 6.13 3.33 -6.57
N LYS A 57 6.07 3.88 -7.78
CA LYS A 57 6.59 5.22 -8.04
C LYS A 57 5.81 6.28 -7.28
N VAL A 58 4.50 6.17 -7.26
CA VAL A 58 3.65 7.11 -6.51
C VAL A 58 3.94 6.98 -5.01
N TYR A 59 4.09 5.76 -4.53
CA TYR A 59 4.37 5.51 -3.12
C TYR A 59 5.71 6.14 -2.70
N GLU A 60 6.73 6.07 -3.54
CA GLU A 60 8.02 6.68 -3.26
C GLU A 60 7.90 8.19 -3.10
N VAL A 61 7.08 8.84 -3.93
CA VAL A 61 6.83 10.28 -3.82
C VAL A 61 6.17 10.61 -2.48
N TYR A 62 5.19 9.81 -2.07
CA TYR A 62 4.51 10.01 -0.80
C TYR A 62 5.45 9.84 0.39
N ASN A 63 6.35 8.87 0.32
CA ASN A 63 7.29 8.60 1.39
C ASN A 63 8.45 9.58 1.47
N SER A 64 8.78 10.26 0.37
CA SER A 64 9.89 11.20 0.35
C SER A 64 9.54 12.57 0.95
N LYS A 65 8.28 12.76 1.31
CA LYS A 65 7.84 13.97 2.03
C LYS A 65 7.92 13.74 3.54
#